data_cfc16ab1d45a622d169418c49571c747
#
_entry.id   cfc16ab1d45a622d169418c49571c747
#
_cell.length_a   1.000
_cell.length_b   1.000
_cell.length_c   1.000
_cell.angle_alpha   90.00
_cell.angle_beta   90.00
_cell.angle_gamma   90.00
#
_symmetry.space_group_name_H-M   'P 1'
#
loop_
_entity.id
_entity.type
_entity.pdbx_description
1 polymer ?
#
loop_
_entity_poly.entity_id
_entity_poly.type
_entity_poly.pdbx_seq_one_letter_code
_entity_poly.pdbx_strand_id
1 'polypeptide(L)'
;MRLQPGAKWQARVLLPGSWRGASSVLLSNGDHHLIVDTGMPHEAHLLEKAILDAGLHPEDIRGIINTHFHVDHVLNNSLFPSSAIYASQQSHDWCMSLYSDLADDQNWERLVLKYYPETHDYDRARTHMEKLRKIALRWWDAMRLGSPSQFRWIEKQSLPEGLEALITCGHVPGHLSVIVCNSEQPAFVAGDALLSKDRDADILTMIPVNRKQFEADRENILSRAGRILPGHGCDFALSAPPTFP
;
A
#
# COMPACT_ATOMS: atom_id res chain seq x y z
N MET A 1 22.50 -2.00 -15.59
CA MET A 1 23.44 -1.43 -14.59
C MET A 1 23.48 -2.41 -13.41
N ARG A 2 24.63 -3.01 -13.07
CA ARG A 2 24.72 -3.97 -11.97
C ARG A 2 24.73 -3.18 -10.66
N LEU A 3 23.83 -3.54 -9.73
CA LEU A 3 23.83 -3.04 -8.36
C LEU A 3 25.19 -3.29 -7.73
N GLN A 4 25.72 -2.35 -6.96
CA GLN A 4 26.90 -2.63 -6.13
C GLN A 4 26.48 -3.66 -5.07
N PRO A 5 27.21 -4.81 -4.95
CA PRO A 5 26.86 -5.80 -3.95
C PRO A 5 27.06 -5.22 -2.55
N GLY A 6 25.99 -5.09 -1.78
CA GLY A 6 26.05 -4.79 -0.35
C GLY A 6 25.42 -3.50 0.16
N ALA A 7 24.91 -2.61 -0.69
CA ALA A 7 24.20 -1.44 -0.18
C ALA A 7 22.82 -1.86 0.37
N LYS A 8 22.58 -1.57 1.65
CA LYS A 8 21.35 -1.97 2.37
C LYS A 8 20.24 -0.96 2.12
N TRP A 9 19.04 -1.44 1.83
CA TRP A 9 17.87 -0.58 1.73
C TRP A 9 17.55 0.07 3.08
N GLN A 10 17.17 1.33 3.04
CA GLN A 10 16.66 2.08 4.18
C GLN A 10 15.22 2.49 3.87
N ALA A 11 14.35 2.38 4.87
CA ALA A 11 12.96 2.83 4.78
C ALA A 11 12.74 4.09 5.61
N ARG A 12 12.20 5.14 4.98
CA ARG A 12 11.87 6.41 5.62
C ARG A 12 10.45 6.82 5.25
N VAL A 13 9.62 7.14 6.23
CA VAL A 13 8.31 7.74 5.98
C VAL A 13 8.52 9.14 5.40
N LEU A 14 7.99 9.40 4.22
CA LEU A 14 7.94 10.72 3.58
C LEU A 14 6.70 11.49 4.04
N LEU A 15 5.53 10.85 3.90
CA LEU A 15 4.28 11.36 4.41
C LEU A 15 3.73 10.33 5.40
N PRO A 16 3.52 10.67 6.66
CA PRO A 16 2.77 9.83 7.57
C PRO A 16 1.32 9.79 7.11
N GLY A 17 0.77 8.60 7.02
CA GLY A 17 -0.63 8.45 6.69
C GLY A 17 -1.54 9.01 7.78
N SER A 18 -2.75 9.27 7.38
CA SER A 18 -3.84 9.69 8.26
C SER A 18 -5.07 8.86 7.94
N TRP A 19 -6.15 9.05 8.68
CA TRP A 19 -7.39 8.35 8.35
C TRP A 19 -7.98 8.72 6.96
N ARG A 20 -7.41 9.71 6.27
CA ARG A 20 -7.85 10.19 4.94
C ARG A 20 -6.87 9.93 3.81
N GLY A 21 -5.66 9.53 4.12
CA GLY A 21 -4.63 9.31 3.12
C GLY A 21 -3.59 8.31 3.62
N ALA A 22 -3.08 7.51 2.71
CA ALA A 22 -2.09 6.50 3.01
C ALA A 22 -0.72 7.09 3.33
N SER A 23 0.11 6.32 4.02
CA SER A 23 1.53 6.64 4.19
C SER A 23 2.27 6.49 2.86
N SER A 24 3.18 7.43 2.57
CA SER A 24 4.16 7.28 1.49
C SER A 24 5.54 7.03 2.08
N VAL A 25 6.20 5.96 1.64
CA VAL A 25 7.50 5.53 2.19
C VAL A 25 8.57 5.54 1.12
N LEU A 26 9.68 6.24 1.39
CA LEU A 26 10.89 6.18 0.57
C LEU A 26 11.71 4.95 0.97
N LEU A 27 12.05 4.13 -0.02
CA LEU A 27 13.07 3.10 0.06
C LEU A 27 14.30 3.57 -0.70
N SER A 28 15.44 3.59 -0.04
CA SER A 28 16.70 4.07 -0.63
C SER A 28 17.82 3.07 -0.42
N ASN A 29 18.58 2.82 -1.48
CA ASN A 29 19.75 1.96 -1.50
C ASN A 29 20.87 2.65 -2.29
N GLY A 30 21.60 3.55 -1.65
CA GLY A 30 22.61 4.38 -2.32
C GLY A 30 21.98 5.24 -3.42
N ASP A 31 22.24 4.88 -4.68
CA ASP A 31 21.76 5.62 -5.86
C ASP A 31 20.37 5.19 -6.36
N HIS A 32 19.72 4.24 -5.69
CA HIS A 32 18.40 3.73 -6.07
C HIS A 32 17.33 4.17 -5.07
N HIS A 33 16.28 4.78 -5.60
CA HIS A 33 15.17 5.32 -4.82
C HIS A 33 13.85 4.81 -5.36
N LEU A 34 13.02 4.26 -4.46
CA LEU A 34 11.65 3.84 -4.76
C LEU A 34 10.70 4.46 -3.74
N ILE A 35 9.44 4.63 -4.12
CA ILE A 35 8.38 5.04 -3.21
C ILE A 35 7.37 3.90 -3.10
N VAL A 36 6.99 3.57 -1.86
CA VAL A 36 5.84 2.70 -1.60
C VAL A 36 4.65 3.60 -1.34
N ASP A 37 3.65 3.48 -2.18
CA ASP A 37 2.42 4.24 -2.25
C ASP A 37 2.60 5.76 -2.43
N THR A 38 1.76 6.37 -3.23
CA THR A 38 1.95 7.76 -3.69
C THR A 38 0.88 8.73 -3.19
N GLY A 39 -0.14 8.22 -2.48
CA GLY A 39 -1.15 9.06 -1.87
C GLY A 39 -2.22 9.61 -2.82
N MET A 40 -2.96 10.59 -2.32
CA MET A 40 -4.08 11.27 -2.97
C MET A 40 -3.63 12.49 -3.79
N PRO A 41 -4.38 12.88 -4.86
CA PRO A 41 -4.01 14.02 -5.70
C PRO A 41 -3.87 15.35 -4.95
N HIS A 42 -4.63 15.57 -3.91
CA HIS A 42 -4.55 16.80 -3.11
C HIS A 42 -3.31 16.85 -2.21
N GLU A 43 -2.61 15.73 -2.03
CA GLU A 43 -1.36 15.61 -1.26
C GLU A 43 -0.12 15.65 -2.17
N ALA A 44 -0.28 15.73 -3.52
CA ALA A 44 0.82 15.71 -4.49
C ALA A 44 1.96 16.68 -4.12
N HIS A 45 1.60 17.94 -3.81
CA HIS A 45 2.57 18.96 -3.43
C HIS A 45 3.31 18.66 -2.11
N LEU A 46 2.67 17.93 -1.18
CA LEU A 46 3.30 17.49 0.07
C LEU A 46 4.29 16.36 -0.20
N LEU A 47 3.95 15.43 -1.10
CA LEU A 47 4.83 14.33 -1.51
C LEU A 47 6.07 14.89 -2.23
N GLU A 48 5.89 15.79 -3.21
CA GLU A 48 7.00 16.45 -3.91
C GLU A 48 7.90 17.20 -2.93
N LYS A 49 7.31 17.97 -2.01
CA LYS A 49 8.08 18.67 -0.97
C LYS A 49 8.86 17.70 -0.08
N ALA A 50 8.26 16.59 0.34
CA ALA A 50 8.93 15.61 1.20
C ALA A 50 10.09 14.90 0.49
N ILE A 51 9.98 14.70 -0.83
CA ILE A 51 11.08 14.19 -1.68
C ILE A 51 12.23 15.20 -1.72
N LEU A 52 11.92 16.49 -1.95
CA LEU A 52 12.92 17.55 -1.94
C LEU A 52 13.60 17.72 -0.57
N ASP A 53 12.83 17.65 0.52
CA ASP A 53 13.34 17.68 1.90
C ASP A 53 14.22 16.45 2.24
N ALA A 54 14.08 15.37 1.47
CA ALA A 54 14.95 14.20 1.54
C ALA A 54 16.25 14.36 0.72
N GLY A 55 16.42 15.48 0.03
CA GLY A 55 17.57 15.79 -0.84
C GLY A 55 17.48 15.13 -2.22
N LEU A 56 16.28 14.77 -2.66
CA LEU A 56 16.01 14.12 -3.93
C LEU A 56 15.07 14.97 -4.78
N HIS A 57 15.04 14.68 -6.08
CA HIS A 57 14.03 15.19 -7.01
C HIS A 57 13.09 14.06 -7.44
N PRO A 58 11.86 14.35 -7.90
CA PRO A 58 10.94 13.32 -8.41
C PRO A 58 11.56 12.43 -9.49
N GLU A 59 12.45 12.98 -10.30
CA GLU A 59 13.17 12.27 -11.36
C GLU A 59 14.19 11.24 -10.84
N ASP A 60 14.60 11.34 -9.57
CA ASP A 60 15.51 10.39 -8.93
C ASP A 60 14.76 9.12 -8.50
N ILE A 61 13.44 9.18 -8.40
CA ILE A 61 12.59 8.04 -8.08
C ILE A 61 12.51 7.13 -9.30
N ARG A 62 13.12 5.96 -9.21
CA ARG A 62 13.21 4.99 -10.31
C ARG A 62 12.12 3.91 -10.27
N GLY A 63 11.39 3.83 -9.17
CA GLY A 63 10.30 2.87 -9.05
C GLY A 63 9.28 3.27 -8.00
N ILE A 64 8.07 2.80 -8.22
CA ILE A 64 6.95 2.86 -7.31
C ILE A 64 6.59 1.43 -6.95
N ILE A 65 6.23 1.16 -5.71
CA ILE A 65 5.60 -0.08 -5.30
C ILE A 65 4.21 0.28 -4.78
N ASN A 66 3.17 -0.16 -5.47
CA ASN A 66 1.82 0.00 -4.97
C ASN A 66 1.43 -1.23 -4.14
N THR A 67 1.11 -1.01 -2.87
CA THR A 67 0.64 -2.08 -1.99
C THR A 67 -0.69 -2.64 -2.48
N HIS A 68 -1.58 -1.78 -2.93
CA HIS A 68 -2.84 -2.11 -3.59
C HIS A 68 -3.38 -0.88 -4.34
N PHE A 69 -4.59 -0.98 -4.94
CA PHE A 69 -5.11 0.08 -5.82
C PHE A 69 -6.27 0.88 -5.22
N HIS A 70 -6.37 1.03 -3.89
CA HIS A 70 -7.28 2.03 -3.35
C HIS A 70 -6.79 3.45 -3.70
N VAL A 71 -7.75 4.36 -3.83
CA VAL A 71 -7.53 5.73 -4.34
C VAL A 71 -6.47 6.52 -3.57
N ASP A 72 -6.35 6.29 -2.27
CA ASP A 72 -5.43 6.99 -1.40
C ASP A 72 -4.00 6.43 -1.42
N HIS A 73 -3.75 5.37 -2.19
CA HIS A 73 -2.42 4.77 -2.34
C HIS A 73 -1.75 5.09 -3.67
N VAL A 74 -2.53 5.36 -4.76
CA VAL A 74 -1.98 5.25 -6.13
C VAL A 74 -2.16 6.48 -7.02
N LEU A 75 -2.94 7.47 -6.60
CA LEU A 75 -3.38 8.53 -7.53
C LEU A 75 -2.34 9.62 -7.82
N ASN A 76 -1.14 9.52 -7.27
CA ASN A 76 0.01 10.35 -7.65
C ASN A 76 1.10 9.58 -8.40
N ASN A 77 0.84 8.34 -8.88
CA ASN A 77 1.80 7.61 -9.70
C ASN A 77 2.25 8.40 -10.93
N SER A 78 1.34 9.17 -11.54
CA SER A 78 1.62 10.01 -12.71
C SER A 78 2.65 11.12 -12.47
N LEU A 79 3.00 11.45 -11.22
CA LEU A 79 4.11 12.36 -10.91
C LEU A 79 5.46 11.77 -11.29
N PHE A 80 5.54 10.46 -11.50
CA PHE A 80 6.77 9.72 -11.76
C PHE A 80 6.73 9.01 -13.12
N PRO A 81 6.70 9.75 -14.25
CA PRO A 81 6.45 9.18 -15.57
C PRO A 81 7.56 8.24 -16.06
N SER A 82 8.76 8.33 -15.49
CA SER A 82 9.92 7.50 -15.84
C SER A 82 10.14 6.31 -14.89
N SER A 83 9.31 6.15 -13.85
CA SER A 83 9.46 5.10 -12.84
C SER A 83 8.80 3.79 -13.29
N ALA A 84 9.42 2.66 -12.97
CA ALA A 84 8.72 1.38 -13.02
C ALA A 84 7.70 1.29 -11.87
N ILE A 85 6.52 0.70 -12.12
CA ILE A 85 5.46 0.54 -11.10
C ILE A 85 5.31 -0.95 -10.80
N TYR A 86 5.81 -1.37 -9.65
CA TYR A 86 5.65 -2.74 -9.14
C TYR A 86 4.33 -2.85 -8.41
N ALA A 87 3.49 -3.79 -8.80
CA ALA A 87 2.17 -3.97 -8.23
C ALA A 87 1.64 -5.38 -8.49
N SER A 88 0.62 -5.79 -7.74
CA SER A 88 -0.14 -7.00 -8.06
C SER A 88 -1.17 -6.72 -9.15
N GLN A 89 -1.16 -7.56 -10.19
CA GLN A 89 -2.18 -7.53 -11.25
C GLN A 89 -3.55 -7.87 -10.67
N GLN A 90 -3.61 -8.81 -9.72
CA GLN A 90 -4.86 -9.18 -9.06
C GLN A 90 -5.49 -7.99 -8.32
N SER A 91 -4.70 -7.19 -7.60
CA SER A 91 -5.20 -6.00 -6.91
C SER A 91 -5.67 -4.93 -7.88
N HIS A 92 -4.92 -4.71 -8.97
CA HIS A 92 -5.31 -3.81 -10.03
C HIS A 92 -6.68 -4.19 -10.60
N ASP A 93 -6.83 -5.42 -11.09
CA ASP A 93 -8.04 -5.86 -11.78
C ASP A 93 -9.27 -5.86 -10.85
N TRP A 94 -9.07 -6.21 -9.57
CA TRP A 94 -10.12 -6.15 -8.57
C TRP A 94 -10.60 -4.72 -8.33
N CYS A 95 -9.69 -3.78 -8.13
CA CYS A 95 -10.03 -2.36 -7.92
C CYS A 95 -10.65 -1.72 -9.16
N MET A 96 -10.15 -2.04 -10.39
CA MET A 96 -10.76 -1.57 -11.63
C MET A 96 -12.22 -2.03 -11.73
N SER A 97 -12.49 -3.30 -11.44
CA SER A 97 -13.85 -3.84 -11.42
C SER A 97 -14.72 -3.15 -10.36
N LEU A 98 -14.18 -2.95 -9.16
CA LEU A 98 -14.89 -2.27 -8.07
C LEU A 98 -15.28 -0.83 -8.46
N TYR A 99 -14.34 -0.04 -8.97
CA TYR A 99 -14.62 1.35 -9.29
C TYR A 99 -15.53 1.51 -10.50
N SER A 100 -15.44 0.63 -11.50
CA SER A 100 -16.38 0.57 -12.61
C SER A 100 -17.81 0.27 -12.11
N ASP A 101 -17.96 -0.78 -11.32
CA ASP A 101 -19.27 -1.14 -10.76
C ASP A 101 -19.83 -0.04 -9.86
N LEU A 102 -19.00 0.58 -9.01
CA LEU A 102 -19.43 1.69 -8.15
C LEU A 102 -19.88 2.91 -8.93
N ALA A 103 -19.33 3.16 -10.11
CA ALA A 103 -19.76 4.26 -10.97
C ALA A 103 -21.15 3.99 -11.59
N ASP A 104 -21.38 2.79 -12.07
CA ASP A 104 -22.51 2.44 -12.92
C ASP A 104 -23.70 1.82 -12.17
N ASP A 105 -23.44 1.07 -11.09
CA ASP A 105 -24.45 0.30 -10.38
C ASP A 105 -24.79 0.90 -9.01
N GLN A 106 -26.08 0.82 -8.66
CA GLN A 106 -26.60 1.23 -7.36
C GLN A 106 -27.30 0.07 -6.62
N ASN A 107 -27.19 -1.15 -7.14
CA ASN A 107 -27.68 -2.33 -6.45
C ASN A 107 -26.68 -2.73 -5.35
N TRP A 108 -26.82 -2.12 -4.18
CA TRP A 108 -25.90 -2.32 -3.06
C TRP A 108 -25.84 -3.76 -2.56
N GLU A 109 -26.93 -4.49 -2.62
CA GLU A 109 -26.93 -5.90 -2.23
C GLU A 109 -26.02 -6.73 -3.13
N ARG A 110 -26.14 -6.55 -4.43
CA ARG A 110 -25.28 -7.22 -5.41
C ARG A 110 -23.81 -6.82 -5.23
N LEU A 111 -23.55 -5.54 -5.04
CA LEU A 111 -22.20 -5.03 -4.89
C LEU A 111 -21.55 -5.53 -3.58
N VAL A 112 -22.25 -5.50 -2.46
CA VAL A 112 -21.73 -6.02 -1.20
C VAL A 112 -21.43 -7.52 -1.31
N LEU A 113 -22.36 -8.33 -1.86
CA LEU A 113 -22.13 -9.75 -2.05
C LEU A 113 -20.96 -10.05 -3.01
N LYS A 114 -20.75 -9.23 -4.04
CA LYS A 114 -19.64 -9.38 -4.99
C LYS A 114 -18.28 -9.08 -4.35
N TYR A 115 -18.15 -7.96 -3.62
CA TYR A 115 -16.86 -7.43 -3.18
C TYR A 115 -16.53 -7.76 -1.71
N TYR A 116 -17.53 -8.06 -0.88
CA TYR A 116 -17.38 -8.42 0.52
C TYR A 116 -18.20 -9.67 0.85
N PRO A 117 -17.98 -10.82 0.15
CA PRO A 117 -18.84 -12.01 0.27
C PRO A 117 -18.82 -12.65 1.65
N GLU A 118 -17.78 -12.39 2.44
CA GLU A 118 -17.65 -12.96 3.80
C GLU A 118 -18.12 -11.99 4.90
N THR A 119 -18.73 -10.83 4.53
CA THR A 119 -19.16 -9.88 5.54
C THR A 119 -20.38 -10.41 6.30
N HIS A 120 -20.33 -10.29 7.62
CA HIS A 120 -21.47 -10.57 8.51
C HIS A 120 -22.24 -9.28 8.88
N ASP A 121 -21.75 -8.11 8.45
CA ASP A 121 -22.34 -6.80 8.71
C ASP A 121 -22.59 -6.09 7.38
N TYR A 122 -23.74 -6.42 6.79
CA TYR A 122 -24.15 -5.87 5.50
C TYR A 122 -24.27 -4.34 5.52
N ASP A 123 -24.87 -3.77 6.56
CA ASP A 123 -25.12 -2.33 6.63
C ASP A 123 -23.80 -1.55 6.72
N ARG A 124 -22.83 -2.08 7.44
CA ARG A 124 -21.50 -1.52 7.54
C ARG A 124 -20.76 -1.62 6.20
N ALA A 125 -20.81 -2.77 5.53
CA ALA A 125 -20.21 -2.97 4.22
C ALA A 125 -20.81 -2.03 3.17
N ARG A 126 -22.14 -1.91 3.16
CA ARG A 126 -22.86 -0.94 2.31
C ARG A 126 -22.42 0.49 2.58
N THR A 127 -22.40 0.90 3.85
CA THR A 127 -21.96 2.26 4.24
C THR A 127 -20.50 2.53 3.79
N HIS A 128 -19.63 1.54 3.90
CA HIS A 128 -18.25 1.62 3.43
C HIS A 128 -18.21 1.81 1.90
N MET A 129 -18.94 1.01 1.14
CA MET A 129 -19.00 1.13 -0.33
C MET A 129 -19.61 2.44 -0.80
N GLU A 130 -20.62 2.98 -0.10
CA GLU A 130 -21.17 4.31 -0.38
C GLU A 130 -20.12 5.42 -0.19
N LYS A 131 -19.24 5.31 0.82
CA LYS A 131 -18.10 6.22 1.01
C LYS A 131 -17.08 6.06 -0.10
N LEU A 132 -16.67 4.82 -0.42
CA LEU A 132 -15.75 4.54 -1.52
C LEU A 132 -16.26 5.11 -2.86
N ARG A 133 -17.56 4.94 -3.14
CA ARG A 133 -18.17 5.51 -4.34
C ARG A 133 -18.02 7.04 -4.40
N LYS A 134 -18.31 7.73 -3.31
CA LYS A 134 -18.18 9.21 -3.26
C LYS A 134 -16.74 9.65 -3.50
N ILE A 135 -15.78 8.94 -2.92
CA ILE A 135 -14.36 9.22 -3.09
C ILE A 135 -13.93 8.90 -4.53
N ALA A 136 -14.33 7.73 -5.06
CA ALA A 136 -14.00 7.31 -6.41
C ALA A 136 -14.57 8.28 -7.46
N LEU A 137 -15.84 8.61 -7.40
CA LEU A 137 -16.46 9.56 -8.33
C LEU A 137 -15.81 10.96 -8.33
N ARG A 138 -15.20 11.34 -7.23
CA ARG A 138 -14.51 12.63 -7.11
C ARG A 138 -13.05 12.59 -7.56
N TRP A 139 -12.33 11.53 -7.28
CA TRP A 139 -10.88 11.49 -7.38
C TRP A 139 -10.34 10.45 -8.36
N TRP A 140 -11.13 9.39 -8.65
CA TRP A 140 -10.64 8.31 -9.49
C TRP A 140 -10.40 8.79 -10.92
N ASP A 141 -9.17 8.60 -11.37
CA ASP A 141 -8.74 8.91 -12.72
C ASP A 141 -7.65 7.89 -13.11
N ALA A 142 -7.98 7.00 -14.03
CA ALA A 142 -7.06 5.96 -14.50
C ALA A 142 -5.75 6.52 -15.09
N MET A 143 -5.77 7.74 -15.62
CA MET A 143 -4.55 8.41 -16.13
C MET A 143 -3.54 8.72 -15.03
N ARG A 144 -3.98 8.78 -13.77
CA ARG A 144 -3.11 9.01 -12.61
C ARG A 144 -2.36 7.78 -12.16
N LEU A 145 -2.76 6.59 -12.60
CA LEU A 145 -2.12 5.33 -12.23
C LEU A 145 -0.76 5.13 -12.91
N GLY A 146 -0.44 5.93 -13.90
CA GLY A 146 0.72 5.74 -14.77
C GLY A 146 0.39 5.03 -16.07
N SER A 147 1.36 4.96 -16.97
CA SER A 147 1.17 4.33 -18.28
C SER A 147 1.27 2.79 -18.17
N PRO A 148 0.55 2.03 -19.00
CA PRO A 148 0.62 0.57 -19.00
C PRO A 148 2.02 0.00 -19.17
N SER A 149 2.92 0.71 -19.85
CA SER A 149 4.31 0.28 -20.06
C SER A 149 5.19 0.37 -18.80
N GLN A 150 4.77 1.12 -17.79
CA GLN A 150 5.49 1.24 -16.52
C GLN A 150 5.27 0.04 -15.61
N PHE A 151 4.13 -0.65 -15.74
CA PHE A 151 3.76 -1.72 -14.81
C PHE A 151 4.68 -2.94 -14.88
N ARG A 152 5.01 -3.44 -13.71
CA ARG A 152 5.81 -4.62 -13.42
C ARG A 152 5.03 -5.48 -12.44
N TRP A 153 4.29 -6.45 -12.96
CA TRP A 153 3.42 -7.31 -12.16
C TRP A 153 4.26 -8.29 -11.33
N ILE A 154 4.09 -8.26 -10.01
CA ILE A 154 4.86 -9.09 -9.07
C ILE A 154 4.62 -10.59 -9.25
N GLU A 155 3.52 -10.99 -9.86
CA GLU A 155 3.24 -12.38 -10.24
C GLU A 155 4.19 -12.89 -11.34
N LYS A 156 4.88 -12.00 -12.03
CA LYS A 156 5.78 -12.31 -13.16
C LYS A 156 7.24 -11.95 -12.89
N GLN A 157 7.49 -11.09 -11.90
CA GLN A 157 8.84 -10.65 -11.60
C GLN A 157 8.98 -10.19 -10.14
N SER A 158 10.17 -10.38 -9.58
CA SER A 158 10.50 -9.97 -8.22
C SER A 158 10.69 -8.46 -8.10
N LEU A 159 10.57 -7.94 -6.89
CA LEU A 159 11.09 -6.63 -6.51
C LEU A 159 12.63 -6.59 -6.65
N PRO A 160 13.24 -5.40 -6.66
CA PRO A 160 14.69 -5.25 -6.62
C PRO A 160 15.34 -6.05 -5.48
N GLU A 161 16.56 -6.55 -5.72
CA GLU A 161 17.33 -7.33 -4.73
C GLU A 161 17.37 -6.62 -3.36
N GLY A 162 17.13 -7.39 -2.28
CA GLY A 162 17.04 -6.89 -0.90
C GLY A 162 15.65 -6.39 -0.49
N LEU A 163 14.67 -6.44 -1.40
CA LEU A 163 13.26 -6.20 -1.12
C LEU A 163 12.45 -7.45 -1.48
N GLU A 164 11.47 -7.80 -0.65
CA GLU A 164 10.55 -8.90 -0.91
C GLU A 164 9.11 -8.42 -0.86
N ALA A 165 8.27 -8.92 -1.76
CA ALA A 165 6.83 -8.74 -1.72
C ALA A 165 6.20 -9.86 -0.89
N LEU A 166 5.55 -9.51 0.20
CA LEU A 166 4.72 -10.42 0.99
C LEU A 166 3.26 -10.21 0.59
N ILE A 167 2.64 -11.23 0.04
CA ILE A 167 1.22 -11.18 -0.30
C ILE A 167 0.38 -11.20 0.98
N THR A 168 -0.47 -10.20 1.17
CA THR A 168 -1.29 -9.95 2.37
C THR A 168 -2.72 -9.64 1.97
N CYS A 169 -3.39 -10.63 1.36
CA CYS A 169 -4.67 -10.48 0.66
C CYS A 169 -5.90 -10.25 1.54
N GLY A 170 -5.76 -10.18 2.86
CA GLY A 170 -6.92 -10.05 3.75
C GLY A 170 -7.66 -8.73 3.59
N HIS A 171 -6.95 -7.63 3.36
CA HIS A 171 -7.54 -6.31 3.12
C HIS A 171 -8.30 -6.28 1.78
N VAL A 172 -7.59 -6.50 0.69
CA VAL A 172 -8.16 -6.70 -0.66
C VAL A 172 -7.39 -7.79 -1.41
N PRO A 173 -8.00 -8.44 -2.42
CA PRO A 173 -7.28 -9.40 -3.26
C PRO A 173 -6.02 -8.80 -3.87
N GLY A 174 -4.92 -9.53 -3.79
CA GLY A 174 -3.63 -9.09 -4.33
C GLY A 174 -2.96 -7.94 -3.59
N HIS A 175 -3.43 -7.55 -2.39
CA HIS A 175 -2.68 -6.64 -1.53
C HIS A 175 -1.30 -7.23 -1.21
N LEU A 176 -0.28 -6.38 -1.17
CA LEU A 176 1.07 -6.76 -0.79
C LEU A 176 1.65 -5.82 0.27
N SER A 177 2.49 -6.38 1.12
CA SER A 177 3.40 -5.64 1.99
C SER A 177 4.84 -5.78 1.49
N VAL A 178 5.71 -4.82 1.79
CA VAL A 178 7.11 -4.86 1.38
C VAL A 178 8.00 -5.16 2.56
N ILE A 179 8.85 -6.18 2.44
CA ILE A 179 9.88 -6.53 3.41
C ILE A 179 11.20 -5.93 2.97
N VAL A 180 11.83 -5.17 3.85
CA VAL A 180 13.17 -4.61 3.67
C VAL A 180 14.17 -5.51 4.40
N CYS A 181 14.85 -6.38 3.64
CA CYS A 181 15.64 -7.50 4.14
C CYS A 181 17.07 -7.11 4.59
N ASN A 182 17.21 -6.15 5.49
CA ASN A 182 18.53 -5.59 5.83
C ASN A 182 19.18 -6.14 7.11
N SER A 183 18.44 -6.89 7.92
CA SER A 183 18.86 -7.32 9.26
C SER A 183 18.08 -8.56 9.71
N GLU A 184 18.47 -9.11 10.86
CA GLU A 184 17.72 -10.18 11.52
C GLU A 184 16.28 -9.76 11.89
N GLN A 185 16.06 -8.45 12.06
CA GLN A 185 14.74 -7.85 12.29
C GLN A 185 14.39 -6.91 11.13
N PRO A 186 13.75 -7.44 10.07
CA PRO A 186 13.42 -6.63 8.88
C PRO A 186 12.39 -5.54 9.18
N ALA A 187 12.45 -4.46 8.38
CA ALA A 187 11.37 -3.50 8.36
C ALA A 187 10.28 -3.94 7.37
N PHE A 188 9.02 -3.73 7.76
CA PHE A 188 7.86 -4.00 6.93
C PHE A 188 7.14 -2.71 6.58
N VAL A 189 6.97 -2.43 5.29
CA VAL A 189 6.00 -1.45 4.81
C VAL A 189 4.71 -2.22 4.61
N ALA A 190 3.81 -2.11 5.58
CA ALA A 190 2.69 -3.03 5.72
C ALA A 190 1.53 -2.73 4.75
N GLY A 191 1.42 -1.47 4.25
CA GLY A 191 0.20 -1.05 3.60
C GLY A 191 -1.00 -1.28 4.53
N ASP A 192 -2.14 -1.55 3.95
CA ASP A 192 -3.39 -1.75 4.70
C ASP A 192 -3.57 -3.15 5.30
N ALA A 193 -2.55 -4.01 5.22
CA ALA A 193 -2.52 -5.21 6.05
C ALA A 193 -2.35 -4.87 7.54
N LEU A 194 -1.85 -3.65 7.84
CA LEU A 194 -1.75 -3.08 9.17
C LEU A 194 -1.87 -1.55 9.04
N LEU A 195 -3.08 -1.02 9.29
CA LEU A 195 -3.35 0.40 9.11
C LEU A 195 -2.60 1.26 10.12
N SER A 196 -2.60 0.86 11.38
CA SER A 196 -1.93 1.61 12.43
C SER A 196 -1.42 0.67 13.54
N LYS A 197 -0.84 1.25 14.57
CA LYS A 197 -0.46 0.51 15.78
C LYS A 197 -1.68 0.03 16.58
N ASP A 198 -2.81 0.73 16.44
CA ASP A 198 -4.05 0.45 17.18
C ASP A 198 -4.96 -0.49 16.38
N ARG A 199 -4.95 -1.78 16.75
CA ARG A 199 -5.77 -2.82 16.11
C ARG A 199 -7.26 -2.51 16.17
N ASP A 200 -7.75 -2.01 17.28
CA ASP A 200 -9.19 -1.79 17.46
C ASP A 200 -9.67 -0.60 16.62
N ALA A 201 -8.87 0.45 16.53
CA ALA A 201 -9.11 1.56 15.60
C ALA A 201 -9.08 1.09 14.14
N ASP A 202 -8.16 0.21 13.76
CA ASP A 202 -8.06 -0.35 12.41
C ASP A 202 -9.34 -1.11 12.02
N ILE A 203 -9.84 -1.97 12.91
CA ILE A 203 -11.08 -2.75 12.67
C ILE A 203 -12.32 -1.85 12.58
N LEU A 204 -12.35 -0.73 13.31
CA LEU A 204 -13.46 0.23 13.27
C LEU A 204 -13.47 1.08 12.01
N THR A 205 -12.30 1.35 11.43
CA THR A 205 -12.15 2.24 10.27
C THR A 205 -12.30 1.55 8.94
N MET A 206 -11.92 0.29 8.84
CA MET A 206 -11.81 -0.46 7.59
C MET A 206 -12.61 -1.77 7.64
N ILE A 207 -13.13 -2.20 6.48
CA ILE A 207 -13.71 -3.52 6.30
C ILE A 207 -12.78 -4.32 5.38
N PRO A 208 -12.10 -5.36 5.87
CA PRO A 208 -11.33 -6.24 5.01
C PRO A 208 -12.26 -7.14 4.17
N VAL A 209 -11.82 -7.46 2.96
CA VAL A 209 -12.55 -8.39 2.08
C VAL A 209 -12.61 -9.79 2.70
N ASN A 210 -11.50 -10.21 3.32
CA ASN A 210 -11.41 -11.46 4.08
C ASN A 210 -10.85 -11.19 5.47
N ARG A 211 -11.73 -11.16 6.47
CA ARG A 211 -11.37 -10.83 7.85
C ARG A 211 -10.39 -11.84 8.46
N LYS A 212 -10.61 -13.14 8.24
CA LYS A 212 -9.75 -14.19 8.79
C LYS A 212 -8.33 -14.09 8.23
N GLN A 213 -8.22 -13.87 6.92
CA GLN A 213 -6.92 -13.67 6.28
C GLN A 213 -6.26 -12.38 6.74
N PHE A 214 -7.01 -11.29 6.91
CA PHE A 214 -6.51 -10.01 7.39
C PHE A 214 -5.87 -10.13 8.78
N GLU A 215 -6.51 -10.85 9.70
CA GLU A 215 -5.95 -11.10 11.03
C GLU A 215 -4.67 -11.94 10.95
N ALA A 216 -4.66 -12.97 10.10
CA ALA A 216 -3.48 -13.82 9.88
C ALA A 216 -2.32 -13.03 9.23
N ASP A 217 -2.60 -12.17 8.26
CA ASP A 217 -1.61 -11.31 7.62
C ASP A 217 -0.98 -10.35 8.64
N ARG A 218 -1.81 -9.73 9.49
CA ARG A 218 -1.37 -8.86 10.57
C ARG A 218 -0.47 -9.60 11.56
N GLU A 219 -0.88 -10.78 12.03
CA GLU A 219 -0.08 -11.59 12.97
C GLU A 219 1.25 -12.02 12.34
N ASN A 220 1.26 -12.41 11.07
CA ASN A 220 2.47 -12.76 10.34
C ASN A 220 3.45 -11.58 10.29
N ILE A 221 2.99 -10.36 9.98
CA ILE A 221 3.82 -9.16 9.99
C ILE A 221 4.36 -8.90 11.39
N LEU A 222 3.50 -8.87 12.42
CA LEU A 222 3.89 -8.56 13.80
C LEU A 222 4.89 -9.57 14.38
N SER A 223 4.82 -10.84 14.00
CA SER A 223 5.73 -11.88 14.48
C SER A 223 7.14 -11.82 13.87
N ARG A 224 7.32 -11.12 12.75
CA ARG A 224 8.57 -11.10 11.97
C ARG A 224 9.25 -9.73 11.93
N ALA A 225 8.51 -8.66 12.08
CA ALA A 225 9.01 -7.30 11.90
C ALA A 225 9.81 -6.83 13.11
N GLY A 226 10.93 -6.13 12.86
CA GLY A 226 11.58 -5.28 13.87
C GLY A 226 11.02 -3.86 13.88
N ARG A 227 10.62 -3.36 12.71
CA ARG A 227 10.01 -2.06 12.51
C ARG A 227 8.86 -2.15 11.52
N ILE A 228 7.77 -1.47 11.80
CA ILE A 228 6.58 -1.43 10.94
C ILE A 228 6.32 0.00 10.49
N LEU A 229 6.10 0.16 9.18
CA LEU A 229 5.63 1.36 8.53
C LEU A 229 4.20 1.04 8.05
N PRO A 230 3.17 1.45 8.81
CA PRO A 230 1.78 1.07 8.55
C PRO A 230 1.19 1.83 7.37
N GLY A 231 0.05 1.37 6.87
CA GLY A 231 -0.68 2.04 5.78
C GLY A 231 -1.16 3.44 6.16
N HIS A 232 -1.55 3.63 7.41
CA HIS A 232 -2.04 4.91 7.93
C HIS A 232 -1.43 5.20 9.30
N GLY A 233 -0.61 6.25 9.42
CA GLY A 233 -0.02 6.67 10.69
C GLY A 233 1.51 6.65 10.70
N CYS A 234 2.07 6.80 11.90
CA CYS A 234 3.51 6.81 12.09
C CYS A 234 4.07 5.40 12.19
N ASP A 235 5.32 5.24 11.77
CA ASP A 235 6.06 4.01 11.99
C ASP A 235 6.34 3.74 13.48
N PHE A 236 6.55 2.47 13.79
CA PHE A 236 6.88 2.03 15.14
C PHE A 236 7.77 0.80 15.13
N ALA A 237 8.60 0.69 16.16
CA ALA A 237 9.41 -0.51 16.41
C ALA A 237 8.62 -1.49 17.29
N LEU A 238 8.82 -2.77 17.05
CA LEU A 238 8.41 -3.82 17.97
C LEU A 238 9.57 -4.06 18.94
N SER A 239 9.29 -4.10 20.24
CA SER A 239 10.26 -4.59 21.22
C SER A 239 10.55 -6.06 20.91
N ALA A 240 11.85 -6.44 20.85
CA ALA A 240 12.21 -7.84 20.74
C ALA A 240 11.44 -8.66 21.79
N PRO A 241 10.90 -9.84 21.45
CA PRO A 241 10.32 -10.71 22.47
C PRO A 241 11.37 -10.93 23.57
N PRO A 242 10.97 -10.95 24.86
CA PRO A 242 11.90 -11.20 25.92
C PRO A 242 12.61 -12.52 25.64
N THR A 243 13.93 -12.47 25.45
CA THR A 243 14.76 -13.68 25.43
C THR A 243 14.67 -14.28 26.82
N PHE A 244 13.88 -15.33 26.93
CA PHE A 244 13.94 -16.16 28.14
C PHE A 244 15.30 -16.84 28.19
N PRO A 245 16.00 -16.74 29.31
CA PRO A 245 17.30 -17.38 29.47
C PRO A 245 17.20 -18.90 29.44
#